data_764f6191055fe27240a7fb722277b2e8
#
_entry.id   764f6191055fe27240a7fb722277b2e8
#
_cell.length_a   1.000
_cell.length_b   1.000
_cell.length_c   1.000
_cell.angle_alpha   90.00
_cell.angle_beta   90.00
_cell.angle_gamma   90.00
#
_symmetry.space_group_name_H-M   'P 1'
#
loop_
_entity.id
_entity.type
_entity.pdbx_description
1 polymer ?
#
loop_
_entity_poly.entity_id
_entity_poly.type
_entity_poly.pdbx_seq_one_letter_code
_entity_poly.pdbx_strand_id
1 'polypeptide(L)'
;MRLLYDDGFVAYLNGQEIARRNAPASPQWNSSATAAHPNDQALVFTEINVSDRMGALQAGGNLLALQGLNQSPGDTDFLILPELVEYQITGLTNRYFATASPGAPNGGGFSAFVSDTKFDHDRGFYTTPFELAITTATANATIMYTTDGSTPALGNGTIYTGPLEISATTVVRAAAFKDGFQPSSVDTQTYLFLADVHNQSPDGYPPP
;
A
#
# COMPACT_ATOMS: atom_id res chain seq x y z
N MET A 1 8.83 9.61 20.38
CA MET A 1 8.32 10.33 21.56
C MET A 1 7.44 11.46 21.08
N ARG A 2 6.33 11.73 21.74
CA ARG A 2 5.56 12.95 21.53
C ARG A 2 5.35 13.67 22.87
N LEU A 3 5.29 14.99 22.84
CA LEU A 3 5.35 15.80 24.03
C LEU A 3 4.51 17.06 23.87
N LEU A 4 3.68 17.37 24.88
CA LEU A 4 3.20 18.73 25.13
C LEU A 4 4.21 19.37 26.06
N TYR A 5 4.68 20.56 25.74
CA TYR A 5 5.62 21.28 26.58
C TYR A 5 5.46 22.80 26.42
N ASP A 6 5.77 23.49 27.48
CA ASP A 6 5.82 24.94 27.50
C ASP A 6 7.26 25.39 27.79
N ASP A 7 7.69 26.34 26.98
CA ASP A 7 8.98 26.89 26.70
C ASP A 7 10.07 25.90 26.29
N GLY A 8 10.55 25.03 27.16
CA GLY A 8 11.65 24.15 26.81
C GLY A 8 11.72 22.88 27.65
N PHE A 9 12.52 21.93 27.17
CA PHE A 9 12.75 20.69 27.88
C PHE A 9 14.06 20.00 27.49
N VAL A 10 14.53 19.11 28.37
CA VAL A 10 15.50 18.05 28.08
C VAL A 10 14.92 16.72 28.54
N ALA A 11 14.96 15.72 27.69
CA ALA A 11 14.47 14.37 27.98
C ALA A 11 15.63 13.37 28.03
N TYR A 12 15.61 12.50 29.04
CA TYR A 12 16.60 11.47 29.27
C TYR A 12 15.93 10.09 29.38
N LEU A 13 16.52 9.09 28.77
CA LEU A 13 16.14 7.68 28.94
C LEU A 13 17.32 6.96 29.60
N ASN A 14 17.07 6.39 30.77
CA ASN A 14 18.10 5.70 31.58
C ASN A 14 19.39 6.56 31.78
N GLY A 15 19.23 7.89 31.97
CA GLY A 15 20.30 8.83 32.13
C GLY A 15 20.98 9.31 30.85
N GLN A 16 20.65 8.77 29.72
CA GLN A 16 21.12 9.22 28.41
C GLN A 16 20.15 10.23 27.81
N GLU A 17 20.63 11.38 27.36
CA GLU A 17 19.79 12.36 26.67
C GLU A 17 19.30 11.81 25.33
N ILE A 18 17.98 11.90 25.13
CA ILE A 18 17.31 11.43 23.92
C ILE A 18 16.70 12.55 23.08
N ALA A 19 16.35 13.68 23.71
CA ALA A 19 15.80 14.85 23.01
C ALA A 19 15.95 16.12 23.84
N ARG A 20 15.98 17.27 23.16
CA ARG A 20 15.84 18.60 23.76
C ARG A 20 15.20 19.61 22.81
N ARG A 21 14.54 20.62 23.39
CA ARG A 21 14.06 21.81 22.68
C ARG A 21 14.21 23.01 23.59
N ASN A 22 14.59 24.13 23.00
CA ASN A 22 14.77 25.40 23.70
C ASN A 22 15.58 25.29 25.04
N ALA A 23 16.58 24.43 25.07
CA ALA A 23 17.39 24.16 26.24
C ALA A 23 18.84 24.58 25.99
N PRO A 24 19.56 25.11 27.00
CA PRO A 24 20.97 25.43 26.87
C PRO A 24 21.82 24.17 26.62
N ALA A 25 23.02 24.34 26.04
CA ALA A 25 23.89 23.21 25.71
C ALA A 25 24.27 22.37 26.93
N SER A 26 24.44 22.99 28.09
CA SER A 26 24.75 22.33 29.37
C SER A 26 23.70 22.75 30.40
N PRO A 27 22.53 22.12 30.46
CA PRO A 27 21.47 22.52 31.36
C PRO A 27 21.87 22.24 32.82
N GLN A 28 21.57 23.21 33.68
CA GLN A 28 21.70 23.10 35.12
C GLN A 28 20.31 22.97 35.74
N TRP A 29 20.21 22.60 37.00
CA TRP A 29 18.94 22.44 37.69
C TRP A 29 18.07 23.71 37.70
N ASN A 30 18.65 24.89 37.57
CA ASN A 30 18.02 26.21 37.55
C ASN A 30 18.09 26.92 36.19
N SER A 31 18.37 26.20 35.11
CA SER A 31 18.41 26.78 33.78
C SER A 31 17.05 27.22 33.31
N SER A 32 16.96 28.33 32.58
CA SER A 32 15.79 28.75 31.84
C SER A 32 15.83 28.23 30.41
N ALA A 33 14.63 28.22 29.76
CA ALA A 33 14.52 27.96 28.33
C ALA A 33 15.26 29.04 27.53
N THR A 34 15.86 28.67 26.41
CA THR A 34 16.59 29.58 25.51
C THR A 34 15.67 30.39 24.59
N ALA A 35 14.40 29.99 24.49
CA ALA A 35 13.35 30.68 23.75
C ALA A 35 11.98 30.29 24.30
N ALA A 36 10.97 31.14 24.09
CA ALA A 36 9.58 30.83 24.40
C ALA A 36 9.04 29.81 23.41
N HIS A 37 8.08 29.02 23.88
CA HIS A 37 7.23 28.18 23.03
C HIS A 37 5.79 28.71 23.08
N PRO A 38 5.18 29.13 21.96
CA PRO A 38 3.86 29.75 21.98
C PRO A 38 2.79 28.85 22.63
N ASN A 39 1.97 29.41 23.53
CA ASN A 39 0.96 28.66 24.30
C ASN A 39 -0.05 27.89 23.43
N ASP A 40 -0.37 28.39 22.24
CA ASP A 40 -1.23 27.67 21.28
C ASP A 40 -0.56 26.44 20.68
N GLN A 41 0.77 26.45 20.58
CA GLN A 41 1.58 25.32 20.14
C GLN A 41 1.90 24.36 21.30
N ALA A 42 2.02 24.86 22.52
CA ALA A 42 2.26 24.04 23.71
C ALA A 42 1.15 23.00 23.94
N LEU A 43 -0.08 23.29 23.49
CA LEU A 43 -1.23 22.39 23.56
C LEU A 43 -1.33 21.38 22.42
N VAL A 44 -0.38 21.38 21.49
CA VAL A 44 -0.31 20.44 20.36
C VAL A 44 0.89 19.52 20.54
N PHE A 45 0.66 18.19 20.45
CA PHE A 45 1.76 17.24 20.56
C PHE A 45 2.82 17.48 19.51
N THR A 46 4.03 17.76 19.96
CA THR A 46 5.23 17.78 19.12
C THR A 46 5.79 16.37 19.01
N GLU A 47 5.90 15.85 17.80
CA GLU A 47 6.50 14.55 17.55
C GLU A 47 8.02 14.67 17.40
N ILE A 48 8.76 13.84 18.12
CA ILE A 48 10.21 13.79 18.12
C ILE A 48 10.65 12.37 17.83
N ASN A 49 11.35 12.18 16.72
CA ASN A 49 11.92 10.88 16.40
C ASN A 49 13.15 10.63 17.29
N VAL A 50 13.08 9.60 18.11
CA VAL A 50 14.14 9.14 19.00
C VAL A 50 14.63 7.74 18.65
N SER A 51 14.36 7.26 17.44
CA SER A 51 14.69 5.89 17.01
C SER A 51 16.19 5.62 16.98
N ASP A 52 17.01 6.66 16.76
CA ASP A 52 18.46 6.59 16.83
C ASP A 52 19.01 6.46 18.27
N ARG A 53 18.14 6.63 19.27
CA ARG A 53 18.44 6.54 20.72
C ARG A 53 17.95 5.22 21.34
N MET A 54 17.46 4.28 20.55
CA MET A 54 16.94 3.00 21.05
C MET A 54 18.00 2.18 21.81
N GLY A 55 19.28 2.42 21.56
CA GLY A 55 20.37 1.82 22.35
C GLY A 55 20.39 2.21 23.85
N ALA A 56 19.62 3.24 24.24
CA ALA A 56 19.43 3.61 25.64
C ALA A 56 18.41 2.74 26.37
N LEU A 57 17.60 1.96 25.64
CA LEU A 57 16.62 1.01 26.23
C LEU A 57 17.34 -0.19 26.83
N GLN A 58 16.81 -0.63 27.96
CA GLN A 58 17.29 -1.81 28.68
C GLN A 58 16.18 -2.86 28.79
N ALA A 59 16.55 -4.14 28.91
CA ALA A 59 15.58 -5.18 29.20
C ALA A 59 15.00 -4.96 30.61
N GLY A 60 13.69 -4.99 30.74
CA GLY A 60 12.97 -4.74 31.99
C GLY A 60 12.57 -3.27 32.17
N GLY A 61 12.76 -2.71 33.37
CA GLY A 61 12.35 -1.34 33.68
C GLY A 61 13.23 -0.29 33.02
N ASN A 62 12.61 0.76 32.49
CA ASN A 62 13.29 1.92 31.92
C ASN A 62 12.79 3.20 32.60
N LEU A 63 13.68 4.16 32.81
CA LEU A 63 13.37 5.44 33.41
C LEU A 63 13.41 6.55 32.36
N LEU A 64 12.25 7.15 32.08
CA LEU A 64 12.13 8.39 31.34
C LEU A 64 12.14 9.56 32.31
N ALA A 65 13.13 10.43 32.25
CA ALA A 65 13.23 11.64 33.04
C ALA A 65 13.18 12.87 32.14
N LEU A 66 12.47 13.90 32.59
CA LEU A 66 12.35 15.17 31.89
C LEU A 66 12.73 16.31 32.80
N GLN A 67 13.50 17.25 32.26
CA GLN A 67 13.69 18.56 32.84
C GLN A 67 12.92 19.57 32.01
N GLY A 68 11.82 20.13 32.57
CA GLY A 68 11.11 21.23 31.98
C GLY A 68 11.79 22.55 32.29
N LEU A 69 11.72 23.51 31.38
CA LEU A 69 12.40 24.79 31.46
C LEU A 69 11.40 25.91 31.11
N ASN A 70 11.14 26.83 32.04
CA ASN A 70 10.45 28.08 31.75
C ASN A 70 11.41 29.12 31.20
N GLN A 71 10.92 30.07 30.40
CA GLN A 71 11.74 31.15 29.87
C GLN A 71 12.32 32.04 30.98
N SER A 72 11.57 32.23 32.07
CA SER A 72 12.03 33.00 33.23
C SER A 72 11.45 32.45 34.54
N PRO A 73 12.07 32.79 35.69
CA PRO A 73 11.51 32.44 37.00
C PRO A 73 10.15 33.08 37.33
N GLY A 74 9.76 34.12 36.60
CA GLY A 74 8.46 34.79 36.76
C GLY A 74 7.39 34.34 35.78
N ASP A 75 7.68 33.36 34.94
CA ASP A 75 6.74 32.78 34.05
C ASP A 75 5.63 32.04 34.81
N THR A 76 4.40 32.26 34.43
CA THR A 76 3.22 31.80 35.19
C THR A 76 2.56 30.54 34.61
N ASP A 77 3.06 30.06 33.49
CA ASP A 77 2.62 28.83 32.87
C ASP A 77 3.76 27.81 32.81
N PHE A 78 3.36 26.54 32.80
CA PHE A 78 4.28 25.41 32.71
C PHE A 78 3.50 24.18 32.28
N LEU A 79 3.93 23.56 31.21
CA LEU A 79 3.34 22.30 30.73
C LEU A 79 4.46 21.33 30.34
N ILE A 80 4.36 20.09 30.81
CA ILE A 80 5.19 19.00 30.35
C ILE A 80 4.42 17.69 30.46
N LEU A 81 4.05 17.12 29.32
CA LEU A 81 3.31 15.85 29.24
C LEU A 81 3.93 14.95 28.16
N PRO A 82 4.82 14.04 28.57
CA PRO A 82 5.49 13.14 27.64
C PRO A 82 4.66 11.89 27.34
N GLU A 83 4.76 11.41 26.10
CA GLU A 83 4.35 10.07 25.71
C GLU A 83 5.47 9.40 24.91
N LEU A 84 5.94 8.27 25.39
CA LEU A 84 6.86 7.41 24.62
C LEU A 84 6.01 6.43 23.82
N VAL A 85 6.03 6.60 22.49
CA VAL A 85 5.20 5.79 21.58
C VAL A 85 6.13 4.90 20.77
N GLU A 86 5.87 3.60 20.81
CA GLU A 86 6.50 2.63 19.92
C GLU A 86 5.58 2.38 18.73
N TYR A 87 6.12 2.51 17.54
CA TYR A 87 5.48 1.99 16.32
C TYR A 87 6.13 0.66 15.97
N GLN A 88 5.47 -0.42 16.30
CA GLN A 88 5.91 -1.73 15.85
C GLN A 88 5.55 -1.90 14.38
N ILE A 89 6.53 -1.71 13.50
CA ILE A 89 6.36 -2.01 12.08
C ILE A 89 6.45 -3.53 11.92
N THR A 90 5.31 -4.21 12.09
CA THR A 90 5.19 -5.63 11.83
C THR A 90 5.16 -5.85 10.31
N GLY A 91 6.32 -6.20 9.76
CA GLY A 91 6.47 -6.58 8.36
C GLY A 91 6.51 -5.40 7.40
N LEU A 92 7.71 -4.91 7.07
CA LEU A 92 7.96 -4.18 5.85
C LEU A 92 7.85 -5.16 4.67
N THR A 93 6.64 -5.56 4.29
CA THR A 93 6.41 -6.13 2.97
C THR A 93 6.23 -4.95 2.02
N ASN A 94 7.13 -4.82 1.06
CA ASN A 94 6.92 -3.90 -0.05
C ASN A 94 5.55 -4.19 -0.65
N ARG A 95 4.67 -3.19 -0.71
CA ARG A 95 3.35 -3.30 -1.31
C ARG A 95 3.22 -2.34 -2.47
N TYR A 96 2.51 -2.78 -3.48
CA TYR A 96 2.12 -1.98 -4.63
C TYR A 96 0.71 -1.46 -4.42
N PHE A 97 0.46 -0.21 -4.77
CA PHE A 97 -0.85 0.42 -4.62
C PHE A 97 -1.37 0.83 -5.99
N ALA A 98 -2.56 0.39 -6.34
CA ALA A 98 -3.19 0.74 -7.62
C ALA A 98 -3.60 2.22 -7.68
N THR A 99 -3.86 2.84 -6.53
CA THR A 99 -4.29 4.24 -6.44
C THR A 99 -3.39 4.98 -5.46
N ALA A 100 -2.88 6.14 -5.88
CA ALA A 100 -2.17 7.05 -4.98
C ALA A 100 -3.15 7.65 -3.96
N SER A 101 -2.71 7.80 -2.72
CA SER A 101 -3.49 8.36 -1.61
C SER A 101 -2.77 9.55 -0.95
N PRO A 102 -2.51 10.68 -1.67
CA PRO A 102 -1.81 11.83 -1.11
C PRO A 102 -2.56 12.39 0.09
N GLY A 103 -1.88 12.53 1.25
CA GLY A 103 -2.46 13.07 2.47
C GLY A 103 -3.42 12.13 3.22
N ALA A 104 -3.53 10.86 2.82
CA ALA A 104 -4.32 9.84 3.49
C ALA A 104 -3.53 8.53 3.67
N PRO A 105 -3.90 7.66 4.61
CA PRO A 105 -3.28 6.33 4.74
C PRO A 105 -3.45 5.51 3.46
N ASN A 106 -2.40 4.80 3.07
CA ASN A 106 -2.49 3.84 1.96
C ASN A 106 -3.47 2.71 2.29
N GLY A 107 -4.22 2.24 1.30
CA GLY A 107 -5.06 1.05 1.41
C GLY A 107 -4.27 -0.25 1.55
N GLY A 108 -4.93 -1.41 1.43
CA GLY A 108 -4.34 -2.71 1.67
C GLY A 108 -3.16 -3.10 0.76
N GLY A 109 -3.06 -2.55 -0.43
CA GLY A 109 -2.01 -2.81 -1.42
C GLY A 109 -1.87 -4.29 -1.81
N PHE A 110 -1.04 -4.55 -2.82
CA PHE A 110 -0.73 -5.89 -3.34
C PHE A 110 0.72 -6.25 -3.04
N SER A 111 0.99 -7.52 -2.78
CA SER A 111 2.36 -8.02 -2.53
C SER A 111 3.16 -8.19 -3.83
N ALA A 112 2.48 -8.41 -4.97
CA ALA A 112 3.07 -8.57 -6.30
C ALA A 112 2.00 -8.41 -7.39
N PHE A 113 2.38 -8.61 -8.64
CA PHE A 113 1.50 -8.63 -9.82
C PHE A 113 1.37 -10.06 -10.33
N VAL A 114 0.18 -10.41 -10.80
CA VAL A 114 -0.02 -11.64 -11.56
C VAL A 114 0.49 -11.39 -12.99
N SER A 115 1.26 -12.34 -13.53
CA SER A 115 1.71 -12.29 -14.91
C SER A 115 0.53 -12.39 -15.87
N ASP A 116 0.61 -11.68 -16.98
CA ASP A 116 -0.44 -11.73 -18.01
C ASP A 116 -0.66 -13.15 -18.53
N THR A 117 -1.87 -13.38 -19.02
CA THR A 117 -2.23 -14.62 -19.67
C THR A 117 -1.54 -14.74 -21.02
N LYS A 118 -1.24 -15.98 -21.43
CA LYS A 118 -0.72 -16.31 -22.74
C LYS A 118 -1.58 -17.37 -23.39
N PHE A 119 -1.92 -17.14 -24.64
CA PHE A 119 -2.65 -18.04 -25.50
C PHE A 119 -1.65 -18.75 -26.42
N ASP A 120 -1.83 -20.02 -26.66
CA ASP A 120 -0.98 -20.80 -27.56
C ASP A 120 -1.32 -20.60 -29.05
N HIS A 121 -2.50 -20.03 -29.32
CA HIS A 121 -2.94 -19.62 -30.65
C HIS A 121 -3.17 -18.11 -30.68
N ASP A 122 -2.63 -17.46 -31.71
CA ASP A 122 -2.82 -16.01 -31.93
C ASP A 122 -4.21 -15.73 -32.54
N ARG A 123 -4.71 -14.53 -32.29
CA ARG A 123 -5.91 -14.02 -32.99
C ARG A 123 -5.72 -14.07 -34.51
N GLY A 124 -6.76 -14.39 -35.23
CA GLY A 124 -6.66 -14.47 -36.70
C GLY A 124 -7.78 -15.24 -37.35
N PHE A 125 -7.54 -15.65 -38.61
CA PHE A 125 -8.48 -16.43 -39.41
C PHE A 125 -8.15 -17.91 -39.37
N TYR A 126 -9.18 -18.73 -39.15
CA TYR A 126 -9.07 -20.17 -39.01
C TYR A 126 -10.04 -20.87 -39.95
N THR A 127 -9.67 -22.06 -40.37
CA THR A 127 -10.49 -22.89 -41.28
C THR A 127 -10.82 -24.24 -40.65
N THR A 128 -10.14 -24.62 -39.57
CA THR A 128 -10.32 -25.87 -38.83
C THR A 128 -10.42 -25.61 -37.35
N PRO A 129 -11.27 -26.33 -36.61
CA PRO A 129 -11.28 -26.28 -35.14
C PRO A 129 -9.94 -26.63 -34.52
N PHE A 130 -9.68 -26.05 -33.32
CA PHE A 130 -8.47 -26.31 -32.56
C PHE A 130 -8.74 -26.21 -31.05
N GLU A 131 -7.81 -26.78 -30.26
CA GLU A 131 -7.82 -26.69 -28.81
C GLU A 131 -6.96 -25.50 -28.38
N LEU A 132 -7.56 -24.53 -27.69
CA LEU A 132 -6.90 -23.32 -27.20
C LEU A 132 -6.40 -23.51 -25.78
N ALA A 133 -5.09 -23.45 -25.58
CA ALA A 133 -4.51 -23.45 -24.24
C ALA A 133 -4.20 -22.03 -23.75
N ILE A 134 -4.60 -21.74 -22.49
CA ILE A 134 -4.35 -20.47 -21.82
C ILE A 134 -3.46 -20.72 -20.61
N THR A 135 -2.37 -19.98 -20.48
CA THR A 135 -1.41 -20.13 -19.39
C THR A 135 -1.07 -18.80 -18.74
N THR A 136 -0.48 -18.82 -17.56
CA THR A 136 0.17 -17.67 -16.90
C THR A 136 1.44 -18.14 -16.20
N ALA A 137 2.45 -17.28 -16.14
CA ALA A 137 3.70 -17.61 -15.44
C ALA A 137 3.57 -17.54 -13.90
N THR A 138 2.46 -16.99 -13.37
CA THR A 138 2.25 -16.93 -11.93
C THR A 138 1.71 -18.25 -11.41
N ALA A 139 2.53 -18.95 -10.64
CA ALA A 139 2.13 -20.23 -10.04
C ALA A 139 0.92 -20.07 -9.12
N ASN A 140 -0.02 -21.04 -9.18
CA ASN A 140 -1.25 -21.07 -8.39
C ASN A 140 -2.17 -19.85 -8.61
N ALA A 141 -2.11 -19.21 -9.77
CA ALA A 141 -3.10 -18.23 -10.17
C ALA A 141 -4.32 -18.93 -10.81
N THR A 142 -5.50 -18.40 -10.57
CA THR A 142 -6.74 -18.81 -11.20
C THR A 142 -6.93 -18.01 -12.48
N ILE A 143 -7.08 -18.67 -13.63
CA ILE A 143 -7.41 -17.99 -14.88
C ILE A 143 -8.93 -18.01 -15.03
N MET A 144 -9.52 -16.84 -15.26
CA MET A 144 -10.92 -16.65 -15.63
C MET A 144 -11.01 -16.26 -17.10
N TYR A 145 -11.97 -16.79 -17.82
CA TYR A 145 -12.22 -16.40 -19.21
C TYR A 145 -13.69 -16.17 -19.50
N THR A 146 -13.97 -15.38 -20.54
CA THR A 146 -15.31 -15.16 -21.11
C THR A 146 -15.25 -15.30 -22.62
N THR A 147 -16.40 -15.68 -23.23
CA THR A 147 -16.55 -15.80 -24.69
C THR A 147 -17.64 -14.89 -25.23
N ASP A 148 -18.29 -14.12 -24.37
CA ASP A 148 -19.38 -13.18 -24.69
C ASP A 148 -18.91 -11.71 -24.80
N GLY A 149 -17.60 -11.47 -24.74
CA GLY A 149 -17.01 -10.14 -24.77
C GLY A 149 -17.05 -9.41 -23.43
N SER A 150 -17.65 -9.96 -22.37
CA SER A 150 -17.64 -9.39 -21.04
C SER A 150 -16.23 -9.43 -20.41
N THR A 151 -15.97 -8.60 -19.39
CA THR A 151 -14.68 -8.59 -18.71
C THR A 151 -14.58 -9.74 -17.72
N PRO A 152 -13.60 -10.67 -17.86
CA PRO A 152 -13.40 -11.73 -16.90
C PRO A 152 -13.00 -11.16 -15.52
N ALA A 153 -13.64 -11.68 -14.46
CA ALA A 153 -13.39 -11.31 -13.07
C ALA A 153 -13.67 -12.50 -12.15
N LEU A 154 -13.20 -12.45 -10.91
CA LEU A 154 -13.64 -13.40 -9.89
C LEU A 154 -15.16 -13.21 -9.69
N GLY A 155 -15.95 -14.19 -10.15
CA GLY A 155 -17.43 -14.12 -10.15
C GLY A 155 -18.05 -13.71 -11.49
N ASN A 156 -17.27 -13.40 -12.51
CA ASN A 156 -17.75 -13.22 -13.89
C ASN A 156 -16.87 -13.97 -14.90
N GLY A 157 -17.48 -14.90 -15.64
CA GLY A 157 -16.82 -15.81 -16.56
C GLY A 157 -16.66 -17.21 -16.01
N THR A 158 -15.87 -18.01 -16.69
CA THR A 158 -15.61 -19.43 -16.38
C THR A 158 -14.17 -19.60 -15.91
N ILE A 159 -13.96 -20.46 -14.91
CA ILE A 159 -12.61 -20.86 -14.49
C ILE A 159 -12.00 -21.74 -15.58
N TYR A 160 -10.80 -21.37 -16.03
CA TYR A 160 -10.07 -22.19 -16.98
C TYR A 160 -9.46 -23.41 -16.28
N THR A 161 -9.87 -24.59 -16.70
CA THR A 161 -9.40 -25.86 -16.14
C THR A 161 -8.66 -26.76 -17.15
N GLY A 162 -8.64 -26.37 -18.42
CA GLY A 162 -7.99 -27.11 -19.51
C GLY A 162 -8.34 -26.51 -20.87
N PRO A 163 -7.77 -27.03 -21.97
CA PRO A 163 -7.93 -26.47 -23.30
C PRO A 163 -9.40 -26.30 -23.70
N LEU A 164 -9.67 -25.22 -24.44
CA LEU A 164 -11.00 -24.84 -24.93
C LEU A 164 -11.10 -25.21 -26.41
N GLU A 165 -12.08 -26.00 -26.80
CA GLU A 165 -12.39 -26.23 -28.20
C GLU A 165 -12.91 -24.94 -28.85
N ILE A 166 -12.21 -24.45 -29.85
CA ILE A 166 -12.64 -23.31 -30.67
C ILE A 166 -12.98 -23.83 -32.06
N SER A 167 -14.26 -23.91 -32.34
CA SER A 167 -14.81 -24.51 -33.59
C SER A 167 -15.66 -23.53 -34.42
N ALA A 168 -15.87 -22.32 -33.91
CA ALA A 168 -16.64 -21.25 -34.55
C ALA A 168 -16.01 -19.88 -34.23
N THR A 169 -16.42 -18.83 -34.94
CA THR A 169 -15.99 -17.47 -34.68
C THR A 169 -16.25 -17.09 -33.22
N THR A 170 -15.15 -16.86 -32.46
CA THR A 170 -15.22 -16.68 -31.02
C THR A 170 -14.26 -15.58 -30.58
N VAL A 171 -14.71 -14.70 -29.68
CA VAL A 171 -13.86 -13.82 -28.91
C VAL A 171 -13.59 -14.47 -27.55
N VAL A 172 -12.34 -14.61 -27.18
CA VAL A 172 -11.95 -15.09 -25.85
C VAL A 172 -11.23 -13.97 -25.13
N ARG A 173 -11.72 -13.64 -23.94
CA ARG A 173 -11.06 -12.70 -23.04
C ARG A 173 -10.63 -13.46 -21.79
N ALA A 174 -9.40 -13.26 -21.33
CA ALA A 174 -8.91 -13.94 -20.15
C ALA A 174 -8.11 -12.99 -19.23
N ALA A 175 -8.16 -13.26 -17.94
CA ALA A 175 -7.33 -12.64 -16.93
C ALA A 175 -6.99 -13.63 -15.82
N ALA A 176 -5.84 -13.47 -15.20
CA ALA A 176 -5.37 -14.32 -14.12
C ALA A 176 -5.44 -13.59 -12.77
N PHE A 177 -5.84 -14.31 -11.74
CA PHE A 177 -6.09 -13.81 -10.39
C PHE A 177 -5.34 -14.65 -9.35
N LYS A 178 -4.80 -13.98 -8.34
CA LYS A 178 -4.21 -14.62 -7.17
C LYS A 178 -4.41 -13.74 -5.95
N ASP A 179 -4.79 -14.35 -4.84
CA ASP A 179 -5.03 -13.61 -3.61
C ASP A 179 -3.78 -12.83 -3.15
N GLY A 180 -3.99 -11.58 -2.72
CA GLY A 180 -2.92 -10.67 -2.32
C GLY A 180 -2.07 -10.09 -3.45
N PHE A 181 -2.37 -10.43 -4.73
CA PHE A 181 -1.70 -9.92 -5.92
C PHE A 181 -2.62 -8.98 -6.71
N GLN A 182 -2.03 -8.01 -7.41
CA GLN A 182 -2.74 -7.27 -8.44
C GLN A 182 -3.05 -8.23 -9.59
N PRO A 183 -4.32 -8.37 -10.02
CA PRO A 183 -4.69 -9.20 -11.17
C PRO A 183 -3.91 -8.83 -12.44
N SER A 184 -3.79 -9.77 -13.37
CA SER A 184 -3.21 -9.49 -14.68
C SER A 184 -4.06 -8.52 -15.47
N SER A 185 -3.50 -7.95 -16.53
CA SER A 185 -4.29 -7.29 -17.57
C SER A 185 -5.25 -8.30 -18.22
N VAL A 186 -6.39 -7.79 -18.76
CA VAL A 186 -7.28 -8.62 -19.58
C VAL A 186 -6.68 -8.73 -20.96
N ASP A 187 -6.37 -9.96 -21.37
CA ASP A 187 -5.97 -10.26 -22.73
C ASP A 187 -7.19 -10.69 -23.57
N THR A 188 -7.21 -10.30 -24.83
CA THR A 188 -8.33 -10.55 -25.74
C THR A 188 -7.84 -11.11 -27.07
N GLN A 189 -8.31 -12.29 -27.42
CA GLN A 189 -8.06 -12.93 -28.70
C GLN A 189 -9.38 -13.15 -29.45
N THR A 190 -9.38 -12.89 -30.74
CA THR A 190 -10.55 -13.13 -31.60
C THR A 190 -10.16 -14.12 -32.71
N TYR A 191 -10.86 -15.23 -32.76
CA TYR A 191 -10.69 -16.28 -33.72
C TYR A 191 -11.85 -16.23 -34.72
N LEU A 192 -11.54 -15.96 -36.00
CA LEU A 192 -12.50 -15.78 -37.04
C LEU A 192 -12.51 -17.01 -37.97
N PHE A 193 -13.62 -17.70 -38.01
CA PHE A 193 -13.81 -18.82 -38.96
C PHE A 193 -14.43 -18.29 -40.24
N LEU A 194 -13.74 -18.48 -41.37
CA LEU A 194 -14.13 -17.94 -42.65
C LEU A 194 -15.48 -18.49 -43.11
N ALA A 195 -15.80 -19.72 -42.77
CA ALA A 195 -17.10 -20.32 -43.06
C ALA A 195 -18.25 -19.58 -42.38
N ASP A 196 -18.07 -19.13 -41.13
CA ASP A 196 -19.09 -18.38 -40.40
C ASP A 196 -19.27 -16.99 -41.00
N VAL A 197 -18.18 -16.32 -41.41
CA VAL A 197 -18.23 -15.00 -42.07
C VAL A 197 -19.00 -15.09 -43.39
N HIS A 198 -18.78 -16.15 -44.18
CA HIS A 198 -19.45 -16.36 -45.46
C HIS A 198 -20.96 -16.61 -45.31
N ASN A 199 -21.37 -17.22 -44.18
CA ASN A 199 -22.76 -17.57 -43.89
C ASN A 199 -23.49 -16.53 -43.03
N GLN A 200 -22.89 -15.37 -42.73
CA GLN A 200 -23.56 -14.31 -41.97
C GLN A 200 -24.76 -13.77 -42.73
N SER A 201 -25.93 -13.72 -42.09
CA SER A 201 -27.11 -13.05 -42.62
C SER A 201 -26.90 -11.55 -42.65
N PRO A 202 -27.27 -10.84 -43.74
CA PRO A 202 -27.27 -9.39 -43.76
C PRO A 202 -28.25 -8.75 -42.76
N ASP A 203 -29.24 -9.53 -42.26
CA ASP A 203 -30.27 -9.09 -41.33
C ASP A 203 -29.74 -8.96 -39.88
N GLY A 204 -28.50 -9.39 -39.61
CA GLY A 204 -27.84 -9.27 -38.29
C GLY A 204 -27.12 -7.94 -38.07
N TYR A 205 -27.06 -7.06 -39.03
CA TYR A 205 -26.46 -5.72 -38.87
C TYR A 205 -27.51 -4.76 -38.30
N PRO A 206 -27.22 -4.04 -37.18
CA PRO A 206 -28.10 -2.95 -36.79
C PRO A 206 -28.18 -1.96 -37.95
N PRO A 207 -29.35 -1.41 -38.26
CA PRO A 207 -29.49 -0.39 -39.32
C PRO A 207 -28.58 0.80 -38.97
N PRO A 208 -28.02 1.50 -39.98
CA PRO A 208 -27.14 2.64 -39.79
C PRO A 208 -27.82 3.77 -39.04
#